data_90182f276dc0a665346d532468221a1f
#
_entry.id   90182f276dc0a665346d532468221a1f
#
_cell.length_a   1.000
_cell.length_b   1.000
_cell.length_c   1.000
_cell.angle_alpha   90.00
_cell.angle_beta   90.00
_cell.angle_gamma   90.00
#
_symmetry.space_group_name_H-M   'P 1'
#
loop_
_entity.id
_entity.type
_entity.pdbx_description
1 polymer ?
#
loop_
_entity_poly.entity_id
_entity_poly.type
_entity_poly.pdbx_seq_one_letter_code
_entity_poly.pdbx_strand_id
1 'polypeptide(L)'
;VMVFSVIGVPLVASDHVIAGYLIPFLIWSVAAIGLNILTGYTGQLSLGHGAFMMVGAYSAYNLAVRVPELPILVVFILSGLVAAFCGIIVGSPSLRIKGFYLAVATLAAQFFVEWVFATYPWFVGGAASMVIDTPPMVFVGYRIETTLDNYYMVLGFVVVLSLLAKNLVRSEIGRAWMAIRDMDVAAEVIGIRPFYTKLSAFAVSSFY
;
A
#
# COMPACT_ATOMS: atom_id res chain seq x y z
N VAL A 1 -12.53 -5.08 -19.44
CA VAL A 1 -11.58 -4.08 -18.91
C VAL A 1 -10.15 -4.59 -19.03
N MET A 2 -9.78 -5.79 -18.53
CA MET A 2 -8.41 -6.31 -18.62
C MET A 2 -7.87 -6.41 -20.06
N VAL A 3 -8.64 -6.95 -21.00
CA VAL A 3 -8.22 -7.07 -22.41
C VAL A 3 -7.96 -5.68 -23.01
N PHE A 4 -8.80 -4.72 -22.70
CA PHE A 4 -8.63 -3.34 -23.14
C PHE A 4 -7.38 -2.68 -22.52
N SER A 5 -7.08 -2.93 -21.25
CA SER A 5 -5.89 -2.39 -20.59
C SER A 5 -4.59 -3.00 -21.15
N VAL A 6 -4.61 -4.27 -21.54
CA VAL A 6 -3.41 -4.96 -22.06
C VAL A 6 -3.14 -4.64 -23.54
N ILE A 7 -4.18 -4.56 -24.36
CA ILE A 7 -4.05 -4.44 -25.82
C ILE A 7 -4.42 -3.03 -26.31
N GLY A 8 -5.50 -2.46 -25.79
CA GLY A 8 -6.04 -1.18 -26.28
C GLY A 8 -5.20 0.02 -25.87
N VAL A 9 -4.69 0.02 -24.64
CA VAL A 9 -3.92 1.15 -24.12
C VAL A 9 -2.60 1.36 -24.87
N PRO A 10 -1.73 0.35 -25.08
CA PRO A 10 -0.47 0.56 -25.78
C PRO A 10 -0.63 0.90 -27.27
N LEU A 11 -1.79 0.62 -27.88
CA LEU A 11 -2.06 0.95 -29.28
C LEU A 11 -2.54 2.41 -29.48
N VAL A 12 -3.15 3.01 -28.47
CA VAL A 12 -3.82 4.33 -28.58
C VAL A 12 -3.12 5.42 -27.76
N ALA A 13 -2.46 5.05 -26.66
CA ALA A 13 -1.88 6.00 -25.73
C ALA A 13 -0.43 6.37 -26.11
N SER A 14 -0.11 7.67 -26.13
CA SER A 14 1.27 8.14 -26.23
C SER A 14 2.03 7.88 -24.92
N ASP A 15 3.38 7.78 -25.00
CA ASP A 15 4.25 7.58 -23.83
C ASP A 15 4.00 8.57 -22.70
N HIS A 16 3.66 9.82 -23.05
CA HIS A 16 3.32 10.86 -22.09
C HIS A 16 2.03 10.55 -21.32
N VAL A 17 1.03 10.00 -21.96
CA VAL A 17 -0.25 9.61 -21.33
C VAL A 17 -0.03 8.38 -20.43
N ILE A 18 0.79 7.44 -20.87
CA ILE A 18 1.10 6.24 -20.09
C ILE A 18 1.86 6.62 -18.82
N ALA A 19 2.95 7.37 -18.95
CA ALA A 19 3.78 7.76 -17.81
C ALA A 19 3.09 8.76 -16.86
N GLY A 20 2.40 9.76 -17.41
CA GLY A 20 1.83 10.87 -16.64
C GLY A 20 0.48 10.56 -16.00
N TYR A 21 -0.32 9.66 -16.57
CA TYR A 21 -1.67 9.40 -16.08
C TYR A 21 -1.95 7.94 -15.72
N LEU A 22 -1.58 7.00 -16.59
CA LEU A 22 -1.99 5.61 -16.42
C LEU A 22 -1.20 4.91 -15.31
N ILE A 23 0.11 5.07 -15.27
CA ILE A 23 0.95 4.47 -14.20
C ILE A 23 0.55 5.03 -12.82
N PRO A 24 0.45 6.36 -12.60
CA PRO A 24 -0.05 6.90 -11.34
C PRO A 24 -1.45 6.40 -10.97
N PHE A 25 -2.37 6.32 -11.94
CA PHE A 25 -3.72 5.81 -11.72
C PHE A 25 -3.71 4.35 -11.22
N LEU A 26 -2.87 3.50 -11.79
CA LEU A 26 -2.72 2.11 -11.36
C LEU A 26 -2.15 2.02 -9.94
N ILE A 27 -1.17 2.85 -9.59
CA ILE A 27 -0.59 2.91 -8.24
C ILE A 27 -1.66 3.35 -7.23
N TRP A 28 -2.40 4.41 -7.53
CA TRP A 28 -3.51 4.87 -6.68
C TRP A 28 -4.64 3.84 -6.55
N SER A 29 -4.84 3.00 -7.57
CA SER A 29 -5.82 1.90 -7.50
C SER A 29 -5.43 0.85 -6.46
N VAL A 30 -4.16 0.51 -6.34
CA VAL A 30 -3.67 -0.41 -5.28
C VAL A 30 -3.87 0.21 -3.90
N ALA A 31 -3.48 1.46 -3.73
CA ALA A 31 -3.70 2.19 -2.49
C ALA A 31 -5.19 2.26 -2.09
N ALA A 32 -6.07 2.48 -3.07
CA ALA A 32 -7.52 2.48 -2.86
C ALA A 32 -8.05 1.11 -2.44
N ILE A 33 -7.50 0.00 -2.98
CA ILE A 33 -7.83 -1.36 -2.53
C ILE A 33 -7.41 -1.55 -1.07
N GLY A 34 -6.20 -1.14 -0.70
CA GLY A 34 -5.72 -1.18 0.68
C GLY A 34 -6.63 -0.39 1.63
N LEU A 35 -6.96 0.84 1.27
CA LEU A 35 -7.87 1.69 2.04
C LEU A 35 -9.28 1.08 2.14
N ASN A 36 -9.78 0.46 1.08
CA ASN A 36 -11.09 -0.19 1.08
C ASN A 36 -11.12 -1.42 2.00
N ILE A 37 -10.02 -2.15 2.16
CA ILE A 37 -9.92 -3.24 3.14
C ILE A 37 -10.15 -2.69 4.55
N LEU A 38 -9.56 -1.55 4.87
CA LEU A 38 -9.67 -0.95 6.19
C LEU A 38 -11.03 -0.27 6.42
N THR A 39 -11.44 0.60 5.50
CA THR A 39 -12.69 1.38 5.67
C THR A 39 -13.92 0.60 5.27
N GLY A 40 -13.87 -0.11 4.14
CA GLY A 40 -15.00 -0.83 3.57
C GLY A 40 -15.33 -2.13 4.30
N TYR A 41 -14.32 -2.94 4.60
CA TYR A 41 -14.54 -4.28 5.18
C TYR A 41 -14.45 -4.33 6.70
N THR A 42 -13.76 -3.40 7.35
CA THR A 42 -13.68 -3.37 8.83
C THR A 42 -14.33 -2.15 9.46
N GLY A 43 -14.84 -1.21 8.67
CA GLY A 43 -15.52 -0.01 9.16
C GLY A 43 -14.60 0.98 9.90
N GLN A 44 -13.29 0.86 9.71
CA GLN A 44 -12.31 1.71 10.37
C GLN A 44 -11.97 2.92 9.49
N LEU A 45 -12.37 4.11 9.90
CA LEU A 45 -12.02 5.34 9.19
C LEU A 45 -10.53 5.65 9.39
N SER A 46 -9.79 5.75 8.29
CA SER A 46 -8.38 6.15 8.30
C SER A 46 -8.14 7.26 7.30
N LEU A 47 -7.52 8.34 7.77
CA LEU A 47 -7.02 9.45 6.95
C LEU A 47 -5.49 9.44 6.82
N GLY A 48 -4.85 8.42 7.38
CA GLY A 48 -3.39 8.27 7.41
C GLY A 48 -2.81 7.34 6.34
N HIS A 49 -3.58 6.97 5.31
CA HIS A 49 -3.12 5.98 4.33
C HIS A 49 -1.91 6.46 3.52
N GLY A 50 -1.80 7.75 3.26
CA GLY A 50 -0.64 8.36 2.61
C GLY A 50 0.67 8.16 3.35
N ALA A 51 0.64 8.09 4.70
CA ALA A 51 1.82 7.77 5.48
C ALA A 51 2.39 6.38 5.18
N PHE A 52 1.52 5.37 5.05
CA PHE A 52 1.95 4.00 4.75
C PHE A 52 2.48 3.87 3.32
N MET A 53 1.86 4.57 2.36
CA MET A 53 2.40 4.68 0.99
C MET A 53 3.80 5.29 1.01
N MET A 54 4.01 6.35 1.79
CA MET A 54 5.30 7.03 1.93
C MET A 54 6.35 6.10 2.56
N VAL A 55 6.01 5.40 3.65
CA VAL A 55 6.88 4.40 4.28
C VAL A 55 7.26 3.30 3.30
N GLY A 56 6.30 2.77 2.54
CA GLY A 56 6.54 1.75 1.53
C GLY A 56 7.49 2.25 0.43
N ALA A 57 7.24 3.44 -0.12
CA ALA A 57 8.05 4.03 -1.19
C ALA A 57 9.50 4.29 -0.75
N TYR A 58 9.71 4.92 0.41
CA TYR A 58 11.05 5.18 0.93
C TYR A 58 11.79 3.91 1.35
N SER A 59 11.07 2.90 1.86
CA SER A 59 11.65 1.59 2.16
C SER A 59 12.10 0.89 0.89
N ALA A 60 11.29 0.90 -0.17
CA ALA A 60 11.65 0.32 -1.46
C ALA A 60 12.88 1.02 -2.05
N TYR A 61 12.91 2.35 -2.04
CA TYR A 61 14.05 3.13 -2.48
C TYR A 61 15.33 2.78 -1.71
N ASN A 62 15.28 2.80 -0.38
CA ASN A 62 16.44 2.48 0.45
C ASN A 62 16.95 1.06 0.25
N LEU A 63 16.05 0.08 0.07
CA LEU A 63 16.43 -1.30 -0.25
C LEU A 63 17.08 -1.39 -1.63
N ALA A 64 16.51 -0.76 -2.65
CA ALA A 64 17.04 -0.79 -4.02
C ALA A 64 18.42 -0.11 -4.13
N VAL A 65 18.66 0.99 -3.39
CA VAL A 65 19.94 1.72 -3.43
C VAL A 65 21.02 1.02 -2.60
N ARG A 66 20.68 0.49 -1.43
CA ARG A 66 21.65 -0.08 -0.49
C ARG A 66 21.97 -1.54 -0.73
N VAL A 67 21.04 -2.27 -1.34
CA VAL A 67 21.18 -3.70 -1.65
C VAL A 67 20.77 -3.93 -3.10
N PRO A 68 21.59 -3.47 -4.07
CA PRO A 68 21.26 -3.53 -5.49
C PRO A 68 21.17 -4.95 -6.07
N GLU A 69 21.64 -5.95 -5.32
CA GLU A 69 21.56 -7.37 -5.70
C GLU A 69 20.17 -7.98 -5.53
N LEU A 70 19.26 -7.30 -4.80
CA LEU A 70 17.93 -7.84 -4.54
C LEU A 70 17.04 -7.73 -5.79
N PRO A 71 16.35 -8.82 -6.16
CA PRO A 71 15.31 -8.76 -7.20
C PRO A 71 14.21 -7.78 -6.78
N ILE A 72 13.70 -7.00 -7.73
CA ILE A 72 12.68 -5.98 -7.46
C ILE A 72 11.42 -6.52 -6.78
N LEU A 73 11.05 -7.77 -7.08
CA LEU A 73 9.95 -8.47 -6.40
C LEU A 73 10.16 -8.57 -4.89
N VAL A 74 11.39 -8.91 -4.49
CA VAL A 74 11.76 -9.03 -3.08
C VAL A 74 11.76 -7.65 -2.43
N VAL A 75 12.26 -6.63 -3.13
CA VAL A 75 12.22 -5.23 -2.65
C VAL A 75 10.79 -4.79 -2.38
N PHE A 76 9.83 -5.05 -3.27
CA PHE A 76 8.43 -4.68 -3.09
C PHE A 76 7.76 -5.45 -1.94
N ILE A 77 8.03 -6.75 -1.81
CA ILE A 77 7.50 -7.54 -0.69
C ILE A 77 8.06 -7.03 0.65
N LEU A 78 9.36 -6.80 0.73
CA LEU A 78 10.00 -6.31 1.96
C LEU A 78 9.53 -4.90 2.32
N SER A 79 9.41 -4.00 1.35
CA SER A 79 8.89 -2.64 1.60
C SER A 79 7.43 -2.66 2.06
N GLY A 80 6.60 -3.52 1.47
CA GLY A 80 5.23 -3.75 1.95
C GLY A 80 5.18 -4.30 3.37
N LEU A 81 6.09 -5.23 3.73
CA LEU A 81 6.19 -5.74 5.11
C LEU A 81 6.64 -4.65 6.10
N VAL A 82 7.55 -3.77 5.71
CA VAL A 82 7.95 -2.61 6.53
C VAL A 82 6.76 -1.68 6.72
N ALA A 83 6.00 -1.38 5.67
CA ALA A 83 4.79 -0.57 5.76
C ALA A 83 3.73 -1.24 6.66
N ALA A 84 3.53 -2.56 6.55
CA ALA A 84 2.64 -3.33 7.41
C ALA A 84 3.07 -3.27 8.89
N PHE A 85 4.37 -3.39 9.16
CA PHE A 85 4.91 -3.26 10.51
C PHE A 85 4.66 -1.87 11.10
N CYS A 86 4.91 -0.81 10.32
CA CYS A 86 4.56 0.56 10.71
C CYS A 86 3.05 0.71 10.94
N GLY A 87 2.23 0.07 10.11
CA GLY A 87 0.78 0.01 10.27
C GLY A 87 0.36 -0.63 11.59
N ILE A 88 1.03 -1.70 12.03
CA ILE A 88 0.78 -2.32 13.34
C ILE A 88 1.16 -1.37 14.48
N ILE A 89 2.31 -0.69 14.38
CA ILE A 89 2.77 0.25 15.42
C ILE A 89 1.78 1.41 15.57
N VAL A 90 1.37 2.03 14.46
CA VAL A 90 0.42 3.16 14.45
C VAL A 90 -1.00 2.68 14.76
N GLY A 91 -1.41 1.54 14.24
CA GLY A 91 -2.73 0.95 14.45
C GLY A 91 -2.97 0.55 15.90
N SER A 92 -1.98 -0.03 16.58
CA SER A 92 -2.13 -0.54 17.94
C SER A 92 -2.66 0.50 18.94
N PRO A 93 -2.08 1.70 19.07
CA PRO A 93 -2.65 2.75 19.93
C PRO A 93 -3.93 3.35 19.36
N SER A 94 -4.01 3.51 18.04
CA SER A 94 -5.16 4.14 17.37
C SER A 94 -6.44 3.32 17.54
N LEU A 95 -6.36 1.99 17.58
CA LEU A 95 -7.52 1.10 17.75
C LEU A 95 -8.16 1.15 19.15
N ARG A 96 -7.52 1.79 20.12
CA ARG A 96 -8.12 2.08 21.44
C ARG A 96 -9.13 3.24 21.36
N ILE A 97 -9.07 3.99 20.27
CA ILE A 97 -9.92 5.15 20.00
C ILE A 97 -11.02 4.71 19.04
N LYS A 98 -12.26 5.08 19.27
CA LYS A 98 -13.43 4.67 18.45
C LYS A 98 -13.95 5.82 17.59
N GLY A 99 -14.57 5.45 16.46
CA GLY A 99 -15.30 6.38 15.60
C GLY A 99 -14.41 7.41 14.89
N PHE A 100 -14.89 8.63 14.81
CA PHE A 100 -14.22 9.74 14.10
C PHE A 100 -12.84 10.09 14.67
N TYR A 101 -12.63 9.92 15.97
CA TYR A 101 -11.33 10.19 16.61
C TYR A 101 -10.22 9.28 16.09
N LEU A 102 -10.55 8.07 15.62
CA LEU A 102 -9.59 7.19 14.96
C LEU A 102 -9.07 7.82 13.66
N ALA A 103 -9.93 8.44 12.87
CA ALA A 103 -9.53 9.13 11.64
C ALA A 103 -8.58 10.31 11.95
N VAL A 104 -8.86 11.08 13.00
CA VAL A 104 -7.97 12.18 13.43
C VAL A 104 -6.62 11.64 13.92
N ALA A 105 -6.61 10.54 14.68
CA ALA A 105 -5.37 9.92 15.16
C ALA A 105 -4.51 9.40 14.01
N THR A 106 -5.10 8.80 12.97
CA THR A 106 -4.37 8.35 11.78
C THR A 106 -3.87 9.52 10.94
N LEU A 107 -4.61 10.63 10.87
CA LEU A 107 -4.16 11.87 10.23
C LEU A 107 -2.95 12.47 10.98
N ALA A 108 -3.00 12.51 12.31
CA ALA A 108 -1.86 12.97 13.11
C ALA A 108 -0.62 12.09 12.89
N ALA A 109 -0.80 10.75 12.79
CA ALA A 109 0.27 9.82 12.44
C ALA A 109 0.85 10.11 11.05
N GLN A 110 0.02 10.51 10.08
CA GLN A 110 0.48 10.89 8.74
C GLN A 110 1.41 12.10 8.80
N PHE A 111 1.02 13.17 9.47
CA PHE A 111 1.87 14.34 9.63
C PHE A 111 3.17 14.03 10.38
N PHE A 112 3.11 13.14 11.37
CA PHE A 112 4.32 12.70 12.08
C PHE A 112 5.28 11.94 11.16
N VAL A 113 4.79 11.01 10.36
CA VAL A 113 5.60 10.26 9.39
C VAL A 113 6.20 11.20 8.34
N GLU A 114 5.40 12.11 7.80
CA GLU A 114 5.85 13.13 6.85
C GLU A 114 6.96 14.01 7.44
N TRP A 115 6.79 14.46 8.68
CA TRP A 115 7.82 15.21 9.39
C TRP A 115 9.12 14.40 9.58
N VAL A 116 9.03 13.12 9.93
CA VAL A 116 10.21 12.25 10.07
C VAL A 116 10.98 12.16 8.76
N PHE A 117 10.30 11.89 7.64
CA PHE A 117 10.98 11.81 6.33
C PHE A 117 11.54 13.16 5.86
N ALA A 118 10.88 14.27 6.17
CA ALA A 118 11.38 15.61 5.85
C ALA A 118 12.58 16.02 6.69
N THR A 119 12.65 15.58 7.97
CA THR A 119 13.68 16.00 8.91
C THR A 119 14.95 15.18 8.81
N TYR A 120 14.85 13.90 8.46
CA TYR A 120 15.99 12.98 8.43
C TYR A 120 16.43 12.65 6.99
N PRO A 121 17.50 13.33 6.47
CA PRO A 121 17.99 13.13 5.09
C PRO A 121 18.43 11.70 4.79
N TRP A 122 18.69 10.89 5.83
CA TRP A 122 19.09 9.51 5.70
C TRP A 122 18.07 8.66 4.96
N PHE A 123 16.78 8.92 5.14
CA PHE A 123 15.69 8.21 4.45
C PHE A 123 15.56 8.62 2.98
N VAL A 124 15.96 9.86 2.66
CA VAL A 124 15.78 10.49 1.34
C VAL A 124 17.05 10.40 0.48
N GLY A 125 18.08 9.69 0.97
CA GLY A 125 19.36 9.57 0.25
C GLY A 125 20.18 10.85 0.17
N GLY A 126 19.92 11.85 1.06
CA GLY A 126 20.64 13.12 1.11
C GLY A 126 20.19 14.14 0.07
N ALA A 127 19.16 13.84 -0.75
CA ALA A 127 18.64 14.81 -1.71
C ALA A 127 17.92 15.96 -0.98
N ALA A 128 18.30 17.20 -1.32
CA ALA A 128 17.66 18.40 -0.79
C ALA A 128 16.22 18.60 -1.33
N SER A 129 15.87 17.92 -2.42
CA SER A 129 14.54 17.87 -3.00
C SER A 129 13.92 16.49 -2.71
N MET A 130 12.64 16.45 -2.39
CA MET A 130 11.90 15.17 -2.20
C MET A 130 11.77 14.34 -3.51
N VAL A 131 12.39 14.78 -4.59
CA VAL A 131 12.46 14.06 -5.86
C VAL A 131 13.70 13.18 -5.83
N ILE A 132 13.49 11.89 -5.90
CA ILE A 132 14.52 10.87 -5.82
C ILE A 132 14.58 10.15 -7.18
N ASP A 133 15.74 10.17 -7.80
CA ASP A 133 15.99 9.35 -8.99
C ASP A 133 16.11 7.88 -8.57
N THR A 134 15.28 7.05 -9.17
CA THR A 134 15.32 5.61 -8.92
C THR A 134 16.43 4.96 -9.75
N PRO A 135 17.20 4.02 -9.16
CA PRO A 135 18.16 3.24 -9.92
C PRO A 135 17.47 2.42 -11.00
N PRO A 136 18.16 2.07 -12.12
CA PRO A 136 17.58 1.28 -13.18
C PRO A 136 17.08 -0.06 -12.62
N MET A 137 15.80 -0.35 -12.84
CA MET A 137 15.15 -1.54 -12.30
C MET A 137 15.43 -2.75 -13.20
N VAL A 138 15.84 -3.86 -12.58
CA VAL A 138 16.02 -5.15 -13.26
C VAL A 138 14.95 -6.12 -12.79
N PHE A 139 14.07 -6.53 -13.69
CA PHE A 139 13.04 -7.52 -13.43
C PHE A 139 13.43 -8.86 -14.07
N VAL A 140 13.71 -9.89 -13.25
CA VAL A 140 14.06 -11.25 -13.72
C VAL A 140 15.17 -11.24 -14.81
N GLY A 141 16.20 -10.38 -14.67
CA GLY A 141 17.30 -10.27 -15.63
C GLY A 141 17.04 -9.36 -16.84
N TYR A 142 15.83 -8.80 -16.97
CA TYR A 142 15.48 -7.85 -18.02
C TYR A 142 15.53 -6.42 -17.46
N ARG A 143 16.26 -5.52 -18.13
CA ARG A 143 16.28 -4.10 -17.77
C ARG A 143 14.99 -3.42 -18.25
N ILE A 144 14.31 -2.78 -17.34
CA ILE A 144 13.12 -1.99 -17.63
C ILE A 144 13.59 -0.62 -18.07
N GLU A 145 13.56 -0.35 -19.37
CA GLU A 145 14.04 0.92 -19.95
C GLU A 145 12.89 1.70 -20.60
N THR A 146 11.84 1.00 -21.06
CA THR A 146 10.73 1.64 -21.76
C THR A 146 9.56 1.97 -20.82
N THR A 147 8.82 3.03 -21.16
CA THR A 147 7.59 3.41 -20.45
C THR A 147 6.55 2.30 -20.47
N LEU A 148 6.48 1.56 -21.58
CA LEU A 148 5.57 0.42 -21.75
C LEU A 148 5.93 -0.74 -20.80
N ASP A 149 7.22 -1.04 -20.61
CA ASP A 149 7.66 -2.10 -19.68
C ASP A 149 7.25 -1.76 -18.24
N ASN A 150 7.45 -0.50 -17.83
CA ASN A 150 6.98 0.00 -16.53
C ASN A 150 5.46 -0.15 -16.38
N TYR A 151 4.70 0.21 -17.41
CA TYR A 151 3.25 0.07 -17.39
C TYR A 151 2.81 -1.39 -17.20
N TYR A 152 3.37 -2.32 -17.97
CA TYR A 152 3.02 -3.74 -17.85
C TYR A 152 3.43 -4.35 -16.52
N MET A 153 4.58 -3.93 -15.97
CA MET A 153 5.02 -4.35 -14.65
C MET A 153 4.02 -3.89 -13.58
N VAL A 154 3.66 -2.61 -13.57
CA VAL A 154 2.71 -2.06 -12.59
C VAL A 154 1.33 -2.70 -12.76
N LEU A 155 0.86 -2.88 -14.00
CA LEU A 155 -0.40 -3.57 -14.31
C LEU A 155 -0.41 -5.00 -13.76
N GLY A 156 0.69 -5.74 -13.94
CA GLY A 156 0.85 -7.09 -13.40
C GLY A 156 0.71 -7.10 -11.87
N PHE A 157 1.36 -6.18 -11.17
CA PHE A 157 1.22 -6.03 -9.71
C PHE A 157 -0.22 -5.70 -9.31
N VAL A 158 -0.87 -4.76 -9.98
CA VAL A 158 -2.28 -4.41 -9.70
C VAL A 158 -3.19 -5.62 -9.84
N VAL A 159 -3.01 -6.43 -10.88
CA VAL A 159 -3.81 -7.65 -11.10
C VAL A 159 -3.57 -8.65 -9.98
N VAL A 160 -2.31 -8.95 -9.67
CA VAL A 160 -1.96 -9.92 -8.60
C VAL A 160 -2.48 -9.46 -7.25
N LEU A 161 -2.24 -8.20 -6.87
CA LEU A 161 -2.70 -7.65 -5.60
C LEU A 161 -4.23 -7.60 -5.51
N SER A 162 -4.92 -7.25 -6.60
CA SER A 162 -6.39 -7.27 -6.66
C SER A 162 -6.95 -8.68 -6.46
N LEU A 163 -6.32 -9.70 -7.05
CA LEU A 163 -6.71 -11.10 -6.86
C LEU A 163 -6.44 -11.57 -5.43
N LEU A 164 -5.32 -11.18 -4.86
CA LEU A 164 -5.00 -11.47 -3.45
C LEU A 164 -6.01 -10.81 -2.51
N ALA A 165 -6.34 -9.53 -2.71
CA ALA A 165 -7.37 -8.83 -1.94
C ALA A 165 -8.73 -9.52 -2.04
N LYS A 166 -9.14 -9.89 -3.25
CA LYS A 166 -10.40 -10.62 -3.48
C LYS A 166 -10.43 -11.96 -2.75
N ASN A 167 -9.36 -12.73 -2.79
CA ASN A 167 -9.26 -14.01 -2.11
C ASN A 167 -9.26 -13.84 -0.58
N LEU A 168 -8.52 -12.83 -0.09
CA LEU A 168 -8.42 -12.51 1.32
C LEU A 168 -9.78 -12.12 1.91
N VAL A 169 -10.53 -11.26 1.23
CA VAL A 169 -11.89 -10.85 1.66
C VAL A 169 -12.86 -12.04 1.72
N ARG A 170 -12.69 -13.04 0.86
CA ARG A 170 -13.51 -14.27 0.85
C ARG A 170 -13.07 -15.31 1.88
N SER A 171 -11.90 -15.15 2.48
CA SER A 171 -11.35 -16.04 3.49
C SER A 171 -12.04 -15.87 4.86
N GLU A 172 -11.66 -16.70 5.84
CA GLU A 172 -12.13 -16.56 7.22
C GLU A 172 -11.76 -15.22 7.84
N ILE A 173 -10.58 -14.69 7.48
CA ILE A 173 -10.10 -13.39 7.95
C ILE A 173 -11.04 -12.27 7.44
N GLY A 174 -11.40 -12.30 6.16
CA GLY A 174 -12.32 -11.33 5.58
C GLY A 174 -13.71 -11.38 6.18
N ARG A 175 -14.21 -12.58 6.48
CA ARG A 175 -15.50 -12.75 7.20
C ARG A 175 -15.46 -12.21 8.61
N ALA A 176 -14.34 -12.40 9.33
CA ALA A 176 -14.15 -11.81 10.66
C ALA A 176 -14.12 -10.28 10.61
N TRP A 177 -13.51 -9.70 9.57
CA TRP A 177 -13.53 -8.24 9.35
C TRP A 177 -14.95 -7.71 9.17
N MET A 178 -15.74 -8.35 8.31
CA MET A 178 -17.15 -7.96 8.08
C MET A 178 -18.01 -8.09 9.34
N ALA A 179 -17.82 -9.17 10.10
CA ALA A 179 -18.53 -9.37 11.36
C ALA A 179 -18.28 -8.24 12.37
N ILE A 180 -17.03 -7.76 12.47
CA ILE A 180 -16.69 -6.63 13.34
C ILE A 180 -17.25 -5.31 12.81
N ARG A 181 -17.25 -5.13 11.49
CA ARG A 181 -17.83 -3.94 10.86
C ARG A 181 -19.31 -3.81 11.19
N ASP A 182 -20.03 -4.92 11.11
CA ASP A 182 -21.48 -4.91 11.28
C ASP A 182 -21.86 -4.79 12.77
N MET A 183 -21.19 -5.52 13.67
CA MET A 183 -21.48 -5.47 15.11
C MET A 183 -20.30 -6.00 15.96
N ASP A 184 -19.46 -5.10 16.49
CA ASP A 184 -18.30 -5.43 17.33
C ASP A 184 -18.66 -6.35 18.51
N VAL A 185 -19.74 -6.03 19.23
CA VAL A 185 -20.18 -6.76 20.43
C VAL A 185 -20.68 -8.16 20.10
N ALA A 186 -21.43 -8.32 19.02
CA ALA A 186 -21.90 -9.64 18.58
C ALA A 186 -20.74 -10.52 18.09
N ALA A 187 -19.76 -9.94 17.39
CA ALA A 187 -18.56 -10.64 16.95
C ALA A 187 -17.75 -11.16 18.15
N GLU A 188 -17.67 -10.40 19.24
CA GLU A 188 -16.97 -10.82 20.46
C GLU A 188 -17.66 -12.02 21.14
N VAL A 189 -18.98 -12.05 21.18
CA VAL A 189 -19.77 -13.17 21.77
C VAL A 189 -19.52 -14.48 21.04
N ILE A 190 -19.31 -14.46 19.72
CA ILE A 190 -18.99 -15.64 18.92
C ILE A 190 -17.50 -16.00 18.89
N GLY A 191 -16.68 -15.31 19.72
CA GLY A 191 -15.27 -15.62 19.93
C GLY A 191 -14.27 -14.88 19.02
N ILE A 192 -14.72 -13.95 18.19
CA ILE A 192 -13.82 -13.08 17.41
C ILE A 192 -13.24 -12.03 18.35
N ARG A 193 -11.91 -11.88 18.32
CA ARG A 193 -11.19 -10.88 19.13
C ARG A 193 -11.10 -9.55 18.37
N PRO A 194 -11.89 -8.51 18.70
CA PRO A 194 -12.00 -7.30 17.88
C PRO A 194 -10.65 -6.58 17.67
N PHE A 195 -9.85 -6.48 18.72
CA PHE A 195 -8.56 -5.79 18.65
C PHE A 195 -7.60 -6.41 17.64
N TYR A 196 -7.38 -7.73 17.70
CA TYR A 196 -6.46 -8.43 16.79
C TYR A 196 -6.98 -8.44 15.35
N THR A 197 -8.27 -8.58 15.18
CA THR A 197 -8.91 -8.59 13.86
C THR A 197 -8.83 -7.21 13.20
N LYS A 198 -9.07 -6.13 13.95
CA LYS A 198 -8.87 -4.75 13.47
C LYS A 198 -7.42 -4.47 13.14
N LEU A 199 -6.49 -4.92 13.98
CA LEU A 199 -5.06 -4.76 13.78
C LEU A 199 -4.56 -5.52 12.53
N SER A 200 -5.10 -6.72 12.27
CA SER A 200 -4.77 -7.48 11.05
C SER A 200 -5.22 -6.74 9.78
N ALA A 201 -6.37 -6.10 9.81
CA ALA A 201 -6.85 -5.28 8.70
C ALA A 201 -5.95 -4.04 8.48
N PHE A 202 -5.50 -3.42 9.57
CA PHE A 202 -4.52 -2.32 9.52
C PHE A 202 -3.22 -2.77 8.87
N ALA A 203 -2.66 -3.91 9.29
CA ALA A 203 -1.44 -4.47 8.74
C ALA A 203 -1.56 -4.77 7.24
N VAL A 204 -2.66 -5.42 6.83
CA VAL A 204 -2.91 -5.74 5.43
C VAL A 204 -3.14 -4.47 4.60
N SER A 205 -3.92 -3.52 5.10
CA SER A 205 -4.16 -2.24 4.42
C SER A 205 -2.87 -1.45 4.20
N SER A 206 -1.99 -1.43 5.20
CA SER A 206 -0.69 -0.75 5.12
C SER A 206 0.31 -1.45 4.23
N PHE A 207 0.19 -2.78 4.06
CA PHE A 207 0.99 -3.55 3.11
C PHE A 207 0.68 -3.16 1.66
N TYR A 208 -0.60 -2.90 1.33
CA TYR A 208 -1.07 -2.46 0.02
C TYR A 208 -0.72 -1.00 -0.26
#